data_f4ecb34abf44d2c52699f89fc3178f08
#
_entry.id   f4ecb34abf44d2c52699f89fc3178f08
#
_cell.length_a   1.000
_cell.length_b   1.000
_cell.length_c   1.000
_cell.angle_alpha   90.00
_cell.angle_beta   90.00
_cell.angle_gamma   90.00
#
_symmetry.space_group_name_H-M   'P 1'
#
loop_
_entity.id
_entity.type
_entity.pdbx_description
1 polymer ?
#
loop_
_entity_poly.entity_id
_entity_poly.type
_entity_poly.pdbx_seq_one_letter_code
_entity_poly.pdbx_strand_id
1 'polypeptide(L)'
;MKFLLKLFIFVISFATISLADIKQVKDNFFNSLETFLDGNFEHTDFTIRTTEETKPELSIQTFKPLNESDEELTFFQGSFFMHDGDRETLNLGLGKRYISEDETTLYGLNAFYDHELDYDHSRMSLGGEIKSSYLELNYNQYFSNSDSKTGKNSKAEEALDGYDLEFGAQIPYIPSSTFYTKAFKFDVPSGNDFEGYEYTTKVEVPNSGLIFELGHTNYDHHT
;
A
#
# COMPACT_ATOMS: atom_id res chain seq x y z
N MET A 1 -17.10 14.50 6.55
CA MET A 1 -18.37 13.88 6.11
C MET A 1 -18.58 13.94 4.59
N LYS A 2 -18.49 15.11 3.94
CA LYS A 2 -18.64 15.22 2.47
C LYS A 2 -17.54 14.50 1.67
N PHE A 3 -16.34 14.42 2.20
CA PHE A 3 -15.20 13.74 1.58
C PHE A 3 -15.37 12.20 1.59
N LEU A 4 -15.65 11.62 2.75
CA LEU A 4 -15.92 10.18 2.89
C LEU A 4 -17.12 9.72 2.03
N LEU A 5 -18.13 10.58 1.90
CA LEU A 5 -19.27 10.30 1.03
C LEU A 5 -18.89 10.30 -0.46
N LYS A 6 -18.01 11.21 -0.89
CA LYS A 6 -17.49 11.24 -2.26
C LYS A 6 -16.58 10.02 -2.57
N LEU A 7 -15.73 9.65 -1.63
CA LEU A 7 -14.90 8.45 -1.73
C LEU A 7 -15.76 7.19 -1.82
N PHE A 8 -16.81 7.10 -1.00
CA PHE A 8 -17.76 5.98 -1.00
C PHE A 8 -18.55 5.90 -2.31
N ILE A 9 -19.01 7.03 -2.86
CA ILE A 9 -19.70 7.10 -4.16
C ILE A 9 -18.74 6.69 -5.29
N PHE A 10 -17.48 7.09 -5.23
CA PHE A 10 -16.45 6.73 -6.20
C PHE A 10 -16.21 5.22 -6.22
N VAL A 11 -16.05 4.59 -5.06
CA VAL A 11 -15.88 3.13 -4.92
C VAL A 11 -17.11 2.35 -5.43
N ILE A 12 -18.33 2.82 -5.11
CA ILE A 12 -19.59 2.18 -5.60
C ILE A 12 -19.71 2.27 -7.12
N SER A 13 -19.23 3.36 -7.74
CA SER A 13 -19.27 3.51 -9.20
C SER A 13 -18.42 2.47 -9.93
N PHE A 14 -17.42 1.92 -9.26
CA PHE A 14 -16.57 0.83 -9.78
C PHE A 14 -17.27 -0.53 -9.80
N ALA A 15 -18.01 -0.84 -8.76
CA ALA A 15 -18.65 -2.15 -8.61
C ALA A 15 -19.75 -2.46 -9.64
N THR A 16 -20.14 -1.49 -10.48
CA THR A 16 -21.25 -1.62 -11.43
C THR A 16 -20.86 -1.68 -12.91
N ILE A 17 -19.55 -1.73 -13.23
CA ILE A 17 -19.09 -1.69 -14.62
C ILE A 17 -19.08 -3.09 -15.23
N SER A 18 -19.99 -3.33 -16.14
CA SER A 18 -20.05 -4.51 -16.99
C SER A 18 -19.04 -4.42 -18.14
N LEU A 19 -18.47 -5.57 -18.52
CA LEU A 19 -17.35 -5.79 -19.48
C LEU A 19 -17.56 -5.33 -20.94
N ALA A 20 -18.58 -4.54 -21.27
CA ALA A 20 -19.00 -4.36 -22.65
C ALA A 20 -18.24 -3.29 -23.46
N ASP A 21 -17.46 -2.37 -22.83
CA ASP A 21 -16.71 -1.36 -23.60
C ASP A 21 -15.44 -0.88 -22.86
N ILE A 22 -14.47 -1.77 -22.80
CA ILE A 22 -13.25 -1.61 -21.97
C ILE A 22 -12.47 -0.33 -22.29
N LYS A 23 -12.46 0.15 -23.51
CA LYS A 23 -11.67 1.32 -23.89
C LYS A 23 -12.33 2.63 -23.45
N GLN A 24 -13.62 2.80 -23.71
CA GLN A 24 -14.37 4.00 -23.33
C GLN A 24 -14.57 4.08 -21.80
N VAL A 25 -14.75 2.93 -21.16
CA VAL A 25 -14.82 2.80 -19.70
C VAL A 25 -13.48 3.19 -19.08
N LYS A 26 -12.37 2.72 -19.64
CA LYS A 26 -11.02 3.05 -19.21
C LYS A 26 -10.72 4.55 -19.32
N ASP A 27 -11.03 5.17 -20.47
CA ASP A 27 -10.79 6.59 -20.70
C ASP A 27 -11.67 7.47 -19.77
N ASN A 28 -12.95 7.11 -19.60
CA ASN A 28 -13.84 7.80 -18.67
C ASN A 28 -13.41 7.63 -17.22
N PHE A 29 -12.90 6.47 -16.87
CA PHE A 29 -12.35 6.18 -15.56
C PHE A 29 -11.15 7.07 -15.24
N PHE A 30 -10.13 7.07 -16.10
CA PHE A 30 -8.94 7.89 -15.87
C PHE A 30 -9.26 9.37 -15.79
N ASN A 31 -10.14 9.89 -16.66
CA ASN A 31 -10.59 11.28 -16.61
C ASN A 31 -11.37 11.61 -15.32
N SER A 32 -12.24 10.70 -14.87
CA SER A 32 -12.99 10.87 -13.62
C SER A 32 -12.09 10.80 -12.40
N LEU A 33 -11.10 9.90 -12.43
CA LEU A 33 -10.09 9.75 -11.40
C LEU A 33 -9.21 10.99 -11.32
N GLU A 34 -8.67 11.47 -12.44
CA GLU A 34 -7.88 12.70 -12.52
C GLU A 34 -8.66 13.88 -11.95
N THR A 35 -9.91 14.10 -12.39
CA THR A 35 -10.76 15.17 -11.88
C THR A 35 -11.06 15.05 -10.38
N PHE A 36 -11.22 13.81 -9.89
CA PHE A 36 -11.46 13.56 -8.46
C PHE A 36 -10.20 13.80 -7.63
N LEU A 37 -9.05 13.37 -8.12
CA LEU A 37 -7.76 13.51 -7.43
C LEU A 37 -7.32 14.97 -7.40
N ASP A 38 -7.34 15.69 -8.51
CA ASP A 38 -6.96 17.10 -8.61
C ASP A 38 -7.78 18.01 -7.70
N GLY A 39 -9.01 17.65 -7.43
CA GLY A 39 -9.89 18.46 -6.56
C GLY A 39 -9.88 18.09 -5.08
N ASN A 40 -9.25 16.97 -4.68
CA ASN A 40 -9.41 16.44 -3.32
C ASN A 40 -8.11 15.96 -2.67
N PHE A 41 -7.06 15.71 -3.42
CA PHE A 41 -5.80 15.15 -2.91
C PHE A 41 -4.60 15.93 -3.43
N GLU A 42 -3.64 16.19 -2.56
CA GLU A 42 -2.45 16.96 -2.88
C GLU A 42 -1.35 16.09 -3.49
N HIS A 43 -1.36 14.79 -3.15
CA HIS A 43 -0.38 13.81 -3.64
C HIS A 43 -1.06 12.53 -4.06
N THR A 44 -0.74 12.08 -5.27
CA THR A 44 -1.22 10.79 -5.80
C THR A 44 -0.09 10.09 -6.53
N ASP A 45 0.17 8.87 -6.13
CA ASP A 45 1.19 8.01 -6.72
C ASP A 45 0.53 6.88 -7.52
N PHE A 46 1.04 6.64 -8.73
CA PHE A 46 0.72 5.49 -9.55
C PHE A 46 1.90 4.54 -9.56
N THR A 47 1.67 3.29 -9.26
CA THR A 47 2.72 2.27 -9.29
C THR A 47 2.31 1.12 -10.21
N ILE A 48 3.22 0.70 -11.06
CA ILE A 48 3.11 -0.52 -11.85
C ILE A 48 4.26 -1.42 -11.41
N ARG A 49 3.94 -2.57 -10.84
CA ARG A 49 4.93 -3.58 -10.46
C ARG A 49 4.79 -4.80 -11.38
N THR A 50 5.88 -5.29 -11.89
CA THR A 50 5.93 -6.51 -12.69
C THR A 50 6.83 -7.53 -12.03
N THR A 51 6.39 -8.79 -11.96
CA THR A 51 7.18 -9.92 -11.49
C THR A 51 7.30 -10.95 -12.61
N GLU A 52 8.25 -11.86 -12.52
CA GLU A 52 8.45 -12.87 -13.56
C GLU A 52 7.33 -13.92 -13.60
N GLU A 53 6.62 -14.12 -12.50
CA GLU A 53 5.67 -15.22 -12.32
C GLU A 53 4.21 -14.80 -12.30
N THR A 54 3.91 -13.49 -12.15
CA THR A 54 2.55 -12.98 -12.02
C THR A 54 2.22 -11.94 -13.09
N LYS A 55 0.94 -11.66 -13.28
CA LYS A 55 0.51 -10.50 -14.06
C LYS A 55 0.93 -9.21 -13.37
N PRO A 56 1.08 -8.10 -14.14
CA PRO A 56 1.42 -6.81 -13.55
C PRO A 56 0.45 -6.41 -12.44
N GLU A 57 1.00 -5.93 -11.36
CA GLU A 57 0.25 -5.29 -10.28
C GLU A 57 0.13 -3.79 -10.58
N LEU A 58 -1.06 -3.27 -10.39
CA LEU A 58 -1.34 -1.84 -10.52
C LEU A 58 -1.77 -1.31 -9.16
N SER A 59 -1.22 -0.18 -8.75
CA SER A 59 -1.70 0.51 -7.57
C SER A 59 -1.81 2.01 -7.77
N ILE A 60 -2.82 2.57 -7.11
CA ILE A 60 -3.01 4.01 -6.98
C ILE A 60 -3.07 4.29 -5.48
N GLN A 61 -2.24 5.18 -5.03
CA GLN A 61 -2.22 5.63 -3.65
C GLN A 61 -2.43 7.14 -3.62
N THR A 62 -3.27 7.59 -2.72
CA THR A 62 -3.52 9.01 -2.52
C THR A 62 -3.35 9.37 -1.06
N PHE A 63 -2.85 10.55 -0.81
CA PHE A 63 -2.54 11.09 0.49
C PHE A 63 -3.22 12.45 0.67
N LYS A 64 -3.81 12.67 1.84
CA LYS A 64 -4.48 13.92 2.17
C LYS A 64 -4.11 14.38 3.58
N PRO A 65 -3.43 15.52 3.74
CA PRO A 65 -3.31 16.18 5.03
C PRO A 65 -4.69 16.51 5.61
N LEU A 66 -4.91 16.16 6.86
CA LEU A 66 -6.11 16.52 7.62
C LEU A 66 -5.82 17.66 8.61
N ASN A 67 -4.64 17.65 9.18
CA ASN A 67 -4.11 18.70 10.01
C ASN A 67 -2.59 18.72 9.86
N GLU A 68 -2.01 19.90 9.65
CA GLU A 68 -0.59 20.11 9.42
C GLU A 68 -0.10 21.32 10.20
N SER A 69 1.06 21.16 10.84
CA SER A 69 1.83 22.21 11.48
C SER A 69 3.32 21.97 11.24
N ASP A 70 4.18 22.85 11.73
CA ASP A 70 5.63 22.71 11.57
C ASP A 70 6.17 21.43 12.23
N GLU A 71 5.50 20.92 13.26
CA GLU A 71 5.96 19.76 14.04
C GLU A 71 5.13 18.48 13.81
N GLU A 72 3.88 18.63 13.40
CA GLU A 72 2.93 17.50 13.34
C GLU A 72 2.16 17.47 12.02
N LEU A 73 1.91 16.26 11.54
CA LEU A 73 1.05 15.99 10.39
C LEU A 73 0.08 14.85 10.74
N THR A 74 -1.21 15.13 10.63
CA THR A 74 -2.24 14.09 10.64
C THR A 74 -2.76 13.93 9.23
N PHE A 75 -2.82 12.70 8.72
CA PHE A 75 -3.18 12.45 7.32
C PHE A 75 -4.15 11.29 7.17
N PHE A 76 -4.88 11.34 6.07
CA PHE A 76 -5.61 10.21 5.50
C PHE A 76 -4.85 9.69 4.29
N GLN A 77 -4.78 8.37 4.16
CA GLN A 77 -4.25 7.69 2.98
C GLN A 77 -5.30 6.72 2.45
N GLY A 78 -5.48 6.72 1.15
CA GLY A 78 -6.31 5.74 0.45
C GLY A 78 -5.49 5.10 -0.66
N SER A 79 -5.62 3.79 -0.82
CA SER A 79 -4.95 3.07 -1.91
C SER A 79 -5.88 2.05 -2.52
N PHE A 80 -5.71 1.83 -3.81
CA PHE A 80 -6.36 0.76 -4.54
C PHE A 80 -5.28 -0.06 -5.21
N PHE A 81 -5.31 -1.36 -5.00
CA PHE A 81 -4.37 -2.32 -5.55
C PHE A 81 -5.12 -3.31 -6.44
N MET A 82 -4.55 -3.63 -7.59
CA MET A 82 -4.95 -4.73 -8.44
C MET A 82 -3.79 -5.71 -8.51
N HIS A 83 -3.97 -6.89 -7.95
CA HIS A 83 -2.97 -7.95 -7.91
C HIS A 83 -3.37 -9.08 -8.86
N ASP A 84 -2.40 -9.66 -9.59
CA ASP A 84 -2.60 -10.77 -10.54
C ASP A 84 -3.70 -10.52 -11.60
N GLY A 85 -4.10 -9.25 -11.77
CA GLY A 85 -5.05 -8.77 -12.78
C GLY A 85 -6.52 -9.14 -12.51
N ASP A 86 -6.84 -9.70 -11.35
CA ASP A 86 -8.18 -10.13 -10.96
C ASP A 86 -8.45 -10.10 -9.44
N ARG A 87 -7.56 -9.51 -8.63
CA ARG A 87 -7.78 -9.29 -7.19
C ARG A 87 -7.66 -7.81 -6.88
N GLU A 88 -8.75 -7.25 -6.44
CA GLU A 88 -8.87 -5.83 -6.15
C GLU A 88 -8.93 -5.60 -4.65
N THR A 89 -8.03 -4.76 -4.12
CA THR A 89 -7.97 -4.43 -2.70
C THR A 89 -8.05 -2.93 -2.51
N LEU A 90 -8.98 -2.49 -1.67
CA LEU A 90 -9.07 -1.14 -1.16
C LEU A 90 -8.37 -1.05 0.19
N ASN A 91 -7.45 -0.11 0.34
CA ASN A 91 -6.78 0.18 1.59
C ASN A 91 -7.12 1.61 2.03
N LEU A 92 -7.54 1.78 3.27
CA LEU A 92 -7.86 3.07 3.86
C LEU A 92 -7.12 3.21 5.18
N GLY A 93 -6.46 4.34 5.38
CA GLY A 93 -5.65 4.56 6.57
C GLY A 93 -5.68 5.97 7.11
N LEU A 94 -5.35 6.05 8.36
CA LEU A 94 -5.10 7.29 9.08
C LEU A 94 -3.73 7.19 9.73
N GLY A 95 -2.98 8.27 9.68
CA GLY A 95 -1.68 8.35 10.33
C GLY A 95 -1.42 9.69 10.96
N LYS A 96 -0.51 9.68 11.91
CA LYS A 96 0.04 10.88 12.53
C LYS A 96 1.55 10.79 12.52
N ARG A 97 2.19 11.86 12.07
CA ARG A 97 3.64 12.05 12.06
C ARG A 97 4.01 13.19 12.97
N TYR A 98 5.15 13.06 13.59
CA TYR A 98 5.77 14.07 14.43
C TYR A 98 7.26 14.19 14.07
N ILE A 99 7.75 15.41 13.92
CA ILE A 99 9.18 15.67 13.70
C ILE A 99 9.84 16.03 15.05
N SER A 100 11.05 15.54 15.30
CA SER A 100 11.81 15.85 16.51
C SER A 100 12.14 17.35 16.59
N GLU A 101 12.38 17.85 17.81
CA GLU A 101 12.71 19.27 18.05
C GLU A 101 13.95 19.76 17.27
N ASP A 102 14.89 18.86 16.97
CA ASP A 102 16.08 19.14 16.16
C ASP A 102 15.85 18.94 14.65
N GLU A 103 14.61 18.65 14.25
CA GLU A 103 14.18 18.45 12.85
C GLU A 103 14.95 17.33 12.11
N THR A 104 15.62 16.42 12.84
CA THR A 104 16.44 15.36 12.23
C THR A 104 15.73 14.04 12.06
N THR A 105 14.68 13.81 12.85
CA THR A 105 14.00 12.52 12.91
C THR A 105 12.49 12.70 12.91
N LEU A 106 11.83 11.94 12.05
CA LEU A 106 10.38 11.83 11.97
C LEU A 106 9.94 10.52 12.63
N TYR A 107 8.93 10.62 13.47
CA TYR A 107 8.22 9.48 14.06
C TYR A 107 6.79 9.44 13.52
N GLY A 108 6.29 8.28 13.21
CA GLY A 108 4.92 8.12 12.75
C GLY A 108 4.23 6.92 13.36
N LEU A 109 2.91 7.05 13.50
CA LEU A 109 1.99 5.97 13.83
C LEU A 109 0.88 5.98 12.82
N ASN A 110 0.42 4.79 12.42
CA ASN A 110 -0.67 4.67 11.47
C ASN A 110 -1.55 3.46 11.79
N ALA A 111 -2.75 3.50 11.25
CA ALA A 111 -3.69 2.38 11.27
C ALA A 111 -4.36 2.30 9.89
N PHE A 112 -4.42 1.10 9.34
CA PHE A 112 -5.04 0.84 8.03
C PHE A 112 -6.09 -0.26 8.12
N TYR A 113 -7.02 -0.20 7.20
CA TYR A 113 -8.00 -1.23 6.92
C TYR A 113 -7.92 -1.62 5.45
N ASP A 114 -7.66 -2.89 5.20
CA ASP A 114 -7.61 -3.51 3.89
C ASP A 114 -8.91 -4.27 3.65
N HIS A 115 -9.48 -4.13 2.47
CA HIS A 115 -10.65 -4.89 2.03
C HIS A 115 -10.48 -5.37 0.61
N GLU A 116 -10.44 -6.67 0.42
CA GLU A 116 -10.45 -7.31 -0.89
C GLU A 116 -11.88 -7.39 -1.40
N LEU A 117 -12.13 -6.85 -2.59
CA LEU A 117 -13.46 -6.70 -3.14
C LEU A 117 -14.01 -7.99 -3.75
N ASP A 118 -13.13 -8.85 -4.30
CA ASP A 118 -13.55 -10.05 -5.02
C ASP A 118 -14.03 -11.18 -4.09
N TYR A 119 -13.34 -11.41 -2.98
CA TYR A 119 -13.64 -12.50 -2.05
C TYR A 119 -13.99 -12.00 -0.65
N ASP A 120 -14.11 -10.68 -0.49
CA ASP A 120 -14.57 -10.03 0.74
C ASP A 120 -13.68 -10.32 1.97
N HIS A 121 -12.38 -10.55 1.75
CA HIS A 121 -11.42 -10.64 2.84
C HIS A 121 -11.09 -9.27 3.38
N SER A 122 -10.90 -9.17 4.69
CA SER A 122 -10.51 -7.91 5.31
C SER A 122 -9.47 -8.09 6.40
N ARG A 123 -8.67 -7.06 6.60
CA ARG A 123 -7.56 -7.01 7.53
C ARG A 123 -7.38 -5.61 8.07
N MET A 124 -7.00 -5.50 9.32
CA MET A 124 -6.56 -4.24 9.93
C MET A 124 -5.06 -4.29 10.17
N SER A 125 -4.40 -3.13 10.16
CA SER A 125 -3.02 -3.04 10.58
C SER A 125 -2.77 -1.82 11.46
N LEU A 126 -1.76 -1.97 12.32
CA LEU A 126 -1.18 -0.89 13.11
C LEU A 126 0.29 -0.80 12.76
N GLY A 127 0.75 0.39 12.41
CA GLY A 127 2.12 0.62 11.99
C GLY A 127 2.81 1.71 12.77
N GLY A 128 4.14 1.61 12.81
CA GLY A 128 5.03 2.63 13.34
C GLY A 128 6.19 2.88 12.37
N GLU A 129 6.59 4.13 12.25
CA GLU A 129 7.72 4.52 11.40
C GLU A 129 8.68 5.45 12.14
N ILE A 130 9.96 5.29 11.87
CA ILE A 130 11.02 6.21 12.28
C ILE A 130 11.85 6.49 11.03
N LYS A 131 11.99 7.77 10.69
CA LYS A 131 12.73 8.18 9.49
C LYS A 131 13.71 9.30 9.81
N SER A 132 14.88 9.20 9.25
CA SER A 132 15.87 10.26 9.23
C SER A 132 16.32 10.53 7.80
N SER A 133 17.25 11.45 7.59
CA SER A 133 17.77 11.76 6.24
C SER A 133 18.41 10.56 5.53
N TYR A 134 18.86 9.53 6.27
CA TYR A 134 19.62 8.42 5.72
C TYR A 134 19.06 7.05 6.05
N LEU A 135 18.19 6.94 7.06
CA LEU A 135 17.70 5.69 7.60
C LEU A 135 16.20 5.74 7.78
N GLU A 136 15.55 4.63 7.49
CA GLU A 136 14.12 4.42 7.70
C GLU A 136 13.91 3.10 8.41
N LEU A 137 12.96 3.06 9.35
CA LEU A 137 12.49 1.87 10.02
C LEU A 137 10.96 1.90 10.02
N ASN A 138 10.35 0.85 9.49
CA ASN A 138 8.90 0.68 9.46
C ASN A 138 8.54 -0.66 10.11
N TYR A 139 7.53 -0.67 10.94
CA TYR A 139 6.95 -1.88 11.52
C TYR A 139 5.45 -1.86 11.31
N ASN A 140 4.88 -2.99 10.88
CA ASN A 140 3.45 -3.18 10.77
C ASN A 140 3.04 -4.49 11.45
N GLN A 141 1.95 -4.43 12.21
CA GLN A 141 1.25 -5.59 12.75
C GLN A 141 -0.10 -5.70 12.08
N TYR A 142 -0.41 -6.87 11.55
CA TYR A 142 -1.63 -7.18 10.81
C TYR A 142 -2.54 -8.09 11.62
N PHE A 143 -3.84 -7.80 11.53
CA PHE A 143 -4.90 -8.55 12.22
C PHE A 143 -5.99 -8.89 11.20
N SER A 144 -6.21 -10.16 10.96
CA SER A 144 -7.34 -10.63 10.15
C SER A 144 -8.66 -10.21 10.80
N ASN A 145 -9.58 -9.72 9.99
CA ASN A 145 -10.91 -9.30 10.44
C ASN A 145 -12.02 -10.08 9.70
N SER A 146 -11.64 -11.07 8.92
CA SER A 146 -12.58 -11.93 8.19
C SER A 146 -12.27 -13.40 8.45
N ASP A 147 -13.34 -14.19 8.56
CA ASP A 147 -13.24 -15.65 8.59
C ASP A 147 -12.78 -16.20 7.24
N SER A 148 -12.40 -17.49 7.24
CA SER A 148 -12.08 -18.23 6.01
C SER A 148 -13.28 -18.23 5.06
N LYS A 149 -13.05 -17.85 3.80
CA LYS A 149 -14.07 -17.77 2.74
C LYS A 149 -13.64 -18.57 1.52
N THR A 150 -14.57 -18.81 0.63
CA THR A 150 -14.24 -19.43 -0.65
C THR A 150 -13.59 -18.40 -1.56
N GLY A 151 -12.32 -18.58 -1.84
CA GLY A 151 -11.52 -17.73 -2.72
C GLY A 151 -11.38 -18.29 -4.13
N LYS A 152 -10.27 -17.97 -4.78
CA LYS A 152 -9.95 -18.35 -6.15
C LYS A 152 -9.91 -19.88 -6.31
N ASN A 153 -10.48 -20.38 -7.40
CA ASN A 153 -10.58 -21.82 -7.70
C ASN A 153 -11.34 -22.64 -6.64
N SER A 154 -12.31 -22.05 -5.95
CA SER A 154 -13.11 -22.69 -4.90
C SER A 154 -12.28 -23.24 -3.73
N LYS A 155 -11.10 -22.70 -3.49
CA LYS A 155 -10.28 -22.99 -2.31
C LYS A 155 -10.69 -22.12 -1.15
N ALA A 156 -10.56 -22.65 0.07
CA ALA A 156 -10.69 -21.84 1.27
C ALA A 156 -9.47 -20.90 1.37
N GLU A 157 -9.72 -19.62 1.52
CA GLU A 157 -8.72 -18.58 1.70
C GLU A 157 -9.11 -17.69 2.88
N GLU A 158 -8.14 -17.09 3.53
CA GLU A 158 -8.35 -16.17 4.64
C GLU A 158 -7.28 -15.09 4.65
N ALA A 159 -7.61 -13.92 5.18
CA ALA A 159 -6.61 -12.92 5.51
C ALA A 159 -5.76 -13.41 6.69
N LEU A 160 -4.47 -13.18 6.65
CA LEU A 160 -3.55 -13.70 7.66
C LEU A 160 -3.18 -12.62 8.68
N ASP A 161 -3.11 -13.02 9.95
CA ASP A 161 -2.41 -12.28 10.98
C ASP A 161 -0.92 -12.34 10.71
N GLY A 162 -0.16 -11.32 11.11
CA GLY A 162 1.26 -11.32 10.90
C GLY A 162 1.91 -9.98 11.15
N TYR A 163 3.17 -9.88 10.83
CA TYR A 163 3.92 -8.63 10.93
C TYR A 163 4.97 -8.51 9.83
N ASP A 164 5.38 -7.29 9.57
CA ASP A 164 6.61 -6.98 8.86
C ASP A 164 7.45 -5.93 9.59
N LEU A 165 8.74 -6.00 9.33
CA LEU A 165 9.73 -5.04 9.80
C LEU A 165 10.64 -4.71 8.62
N GLU A 166 10.62 -3.44 8.21
CA GLU A 166 11.42 -2.95 7.10
C GLU A 166 12.45 -1.94 7.58
N PHE A 167 13.67 -2.10 7.12
CA PHE A 167 14.76 -1.17 7.32
C PHE A 167 15.23 -0.65 5.96
N GLY A 168 15.29 0.68 5.82
CA GLY A 168 15.80 1.39 4.65
C GLY A 168 17.05 2.17 4.96
N ALA A 169 18.00 2.16 4.03
CA ALA A 169 19.22 2.97 4.12
C ALA A 169 19.53 3.61 2.76
N GLN A 170 19.82 4.92 2.78
CA GLN A 170 20.25 5.62 1.59
C GLN A 170 21.59 5.04 1.08
N ILE A 171 21.68 4.80 -0.23
CA ILE A 171 22.90 4.27 -0.83
C ILE A 171 23.97 5.38 -0.81
N PRO A 172 25.16 5.12 -0.23
CA PRO A 172 26.22 6.11 -0.17
C PRO A 172 26.57 6.65 -1.56
N TYR A 173 26.74 7.96 -1.66
CA TYR A 173 27.06 8.69 -2.89
C TYR A 173 25.96 8.74 -3.97
N ILE A 174 24.79 8.12 -3.74
CA ILE A 174 23.65 8.13 -4.65
C ILE A 174 22.40 8.60 -3.86
N PRO A 175 22.24 9.91 -3.59
CA PRO A 175 21.18 10.44 -2.71
C PRO A 175 19.76 10.11 -3.16
N SER A 176 19.59 9.85 -4.44
CA SER A 176 18.28 9.47 -5.02
C SER A 176 17.97 7.96 -4.91
N SER A 177 18.77 7.20 -4.17
CA SER A 177 18.62 5.74 -4.10
C SER A 177 18.66 5.25 -2.66
N THR A 178 17.69 4.39 -2.34
CA THR A 178 17.54 3.76 -1.02
C THR A 178 17.46 2.25 -1.20
N PHE A 179 18.19 1.53 -0.35
CA PHE A 179 18.10 0.09 -0.26
C PHE A 179 17.27 -0.29 0.97
N TYR A 180 16.29 -1.17 0.76
CA TYR A 180 15.41 -1.69 1.80
C TYR A 180 15.64 -3.18 2.01
N THR A 181 15.53 -3.62 3.25
CA THR A 181 15.37 -5.02 3.64
C THR A 181 14.17 -5.14 4.55
N LYS A 182 13.28 -6.07 4.23
CA LYS A 182 12.06 -6.32 4.98
C LYS A 182 12.00 -7.78 5.40
N ALA A 183 11.82 -8.03 6.69
CA ALA A 183 11.47 -9.33 7.22
C ALA A 183 9.97 -9.38 7.45
N PHE A 184 9.31 -10.46 7.06
CA PHE A 184 7.88 -10.65 7.28
C PHE A 184 7.55 -12.05 7.76
N LYS A 185 6.47 -12.14 8.52
CA LYS A 185 5.88 -13.39 8.95
C LYS A 185 4.36 -13.25 9.04
N PHE A 186 3.66 -14.22 8.45
CA PHE A 186 2.21 -14.35 8.51
C PHE A 186 1.84 -15.75 8.99
N ASP A 187 0.95 -15.81 9.97
CA ASP A 187 0.52 -17.05 10.61
C ASP A 187 -0.50 -17.75 9.71
N VAL A 188 -0.22 -19.00 9.33
CA VAL A 188 -1.13 -19.83 8.52
C VAL A 188 -1.83 -20.84 9.42
N PRO A 189 -3.15 -20.74 9.65
CA PRO A 189 -3.87 -21.57 10.62
C PRO A 189 -3.77 -23.09 10.40
N SER A 190 -3.52 -23.51 9.16
CA SER A 190 -3.42 -24.94 8.81
C SER A 190 -2.25 -25.18 7.87
N GLY A 191 -1.02 -24.94 8.35
CA GLY A 191 0.19 -25.14 7.55
C GLY A 191 1.43 -24.54 8.20
N ASN A 192 2.48 -24.41 7.42
CA ASN A 192 3.66 -23.65 7.83
C ASN A 192 3.40 -22.15 7.67
N ASP A 193 3.90 -21.36 8.58
CA ASP A 193 3.82 -19.92 8.48
C ASP A 193 4.47 -19.42 7.17
N PHE A 194 3.91 -18.36 6.64
CA PHE A 194 4.43 -17.70 5.46
C PHE A 194 5.41 -16.62 5.89
N GLU A 195 6.70 -16.91 5.82
CA GLU A 195 7.75 -16.02 6.29
C GLU A 195 8.91 -15.90 5.29
N GLY A 196 9.65 -14.80 5.40
CA GLY A 196 10.78 -14.56 4.50
C GLY A 196 11.37 -13.17 4.60
N TYR A 197 12.21 -12.87 3.62
CA TYR A 197 12.88 -11.58 3.48
C TYR A 197 12.71 -11.03 2.09
N GLU A 198 12.45 -9.72 2.02
CA GLU A 198 12.43 -8.96 0.76
C GLU A 198 13.57 -7.94 0.77
N TYR A 199 14.22 -7.80 -0.37
CA TYR A 199 15.26 -6.82 -0.62
C TYR A 199 14.83 -5.95 -1.78
N THR A 200 14.79 -4.63 -1.60
CA THR A 200 14.35 -3.69 -2.62
C THR A 200 15.34 -2.54 -2.77
N THR A 201 15.65 -2.20 -3.99
CA THR A 201 16.37 -0.96 -4.31
C THR A 201 15.39 0.00 -4.98
N LYS A 202 15.20 1.16 -4.39
CA LYS A 202 14.38 2.24 -4.91
C LYS A 202 15.29 3.33 -5.45
N VAL A 203 15.01 3.80 -6.67
CA VAL A 203 15.74 4.88 -7.33
C VAL A 203 14.74 5.95 -7.76
N GLU A 204 14.85 7.14 -7.20
CA GLU A 204 14.06 8.30 -7.58
C GLU A 204 14.78 9.09 -8.66
N VAL A 205 14.13 9.32 -9.80
CA VAL A 205 14.71 10.13 -10.87
C VAL A 205 14.50 11.61 -10.56
N PRO A 206 15.55 12.37 -10.28
CA PRO A 206 15.42 13.78 -9.87
C PRO A 206 14.59 14.60 -10.86
N ASN A 207 13.68 15.42 -10.35
CA ASN A 207 12.84 16.35 -11.10
C ASN A 207 11.89 15.72 -12.13
N SER A 208 11.66 14.41 -12.09
CA SER A 208 10.79 13.72 -13.05
C SER A 208 9.52 13.16 -12.45
N GLY A 209 9.47 12.95 -11.12
CA GLY A 209 8.42 12.20 -10.44
C GLY A 209 8.46 10.69 -10.70
N LEU A 210 9.48 10.21 -11.43
CA LEU A 210 9.63 8.77 -11.72
C LEU A 210 10.41 8.08 -10.60
N ILE A 211 9.92 6.93 -10.21
CA ILE A 211 10.55 6.04 -9.23
C ILE A 211 10.68 4.66 -9.87
N PHE A 212 11.87 4.09 -9.77
CA PHE A 212 12.13 2.71 -10.17
C PHE A 212 12.41 1.88 -8.92
N GLU A 213 11.77 0.72 -8.83
CA GLU A 213 12.01 -0.24 -7.77
C GLU A 213 12.41 -1.58 -8.38
N LEU A 214 13.47 -2.16 -7.84
CA LEU A 214 13.92 -3.51 -8.15
C LEU A 214 14.00 -4.29 -6.85
N GLY A 215 13.22 -5.35 -6.75
CA GLY A 215 13.13 -6.17 -5.54
C GLY A 215 13.35 -7.66 -5.82
N HIS A 216 13.70 -8.38 -4.75
CA HIS A 216 13.80 -9.82 -4.71
C HIS A 216 13.31 -10.34 -3.37
N THR A 217 12.43 -11.35 -3.39
CA THR A 217 11.87 -11.96 -2.19
C THR A 217 12.38 -13.40 -2.04
N ASN A 218 12.90 -13.71 -0.86
CA ASN A 218 13.24 -15.06 -0.44
C ASN A 218 12.22 -15.55 0.58
N TYR A 219 11.58 -16.67 0.29
CA TYR A 219 10.66 -17.35 1.20
C TYR A 219 11.39 -18.43 1.97
N ASP A 220 11.21 -18.48 3.29
CA ASP A 220 11.71 -19.56 4.12
C ASP A 220 10.75 -20.75 3.97
N HIS A 221 11.15 -21.72 3.15
CA HIS A 221 10.42 -22.97 2.99
C HIS A 221 10.84 -23.92 4.11
N HIS A 222 10.04 -24.00 5.16
CA HIS A 222 10.14 -25.11 6.10
C HIS A 222 9.63 -26.39 5.41
N THR A 223 10.57 -27.24 5.00
CA THR A 223 10.29 -28.59 4.47
C THR A 223 9.85 -29.55 5.57
#